data_e721c63e65208a68cbd1bf809606a60f
#
_entry.id   e721c63e65208a68cbd1bf809606a60f
#
_cell.length_a   1.000
_cell.length_b   1.000
_cell.length_c   1.000
_cell.angle_alpha   90.00
_cell.angle_beta   90.00
_cell.angle_gamma   90.00
#
_symmetry.space_group_name_H-M   'P 1'
#
loop_
_entity.id
_entity.type
_entity.pdbx_description
1 polymer ?
#
loop_
_entity_poly.entity_id
_entity_poly.type
_entity_poly.pdbx_seq_one_letter_code
_entity_poly.pdbx_strand_id
1 'polypeptide(L)'
;SPLTKGEMSIYGSKNKLYLQDDEKNKFFISDDIIDFRNEYYSQSVNEVQQFYDNRSDAYDKYLPLTFLTHDENEYKSRSYFIDHLNLKKNSNVLEIASGSGRDSELIADRLCNEGSLFLYDISPEMTKRAKNKLKDKDCKISYSLGDASILPFKNNMFDAVYSFGGLGEFDNIKKSLKEMVRVCKSGGKIVVGDESMPVWLRDTYFAKVLTETNKQFLEDLPLKNIPIEARKVRVQWVIGGVFYLIDFVVGEGEPKANYDFNIPGERGGTLRTRYEGKLEGVSPSTKEMVLRKARKEGLSVHEWLEKVINNYVKNKS
;
A
#
# COMPACT_ATOMS: atom_id res chain seq x y z
N SER A 1 6.38 -11.15 14.09
CA SER A 1 4.96 -11.43 14.37
C SER A 1 4.05 -10.34 13.80
N PRO A 2 2.92 -10.67 13.20
CA PRO A 2 1.93 -9.68 12.80
C PRO A 2 1.26 -8.99 14.00
N LEU A 3 1.17 -9.66 15.14
CA LEU A 3 0.49 -9.17 16.33
C LEU A 3 1.41 -8.30 17.19
N THR A 4 2.59 -8.82 17.58
CA THR A 4 3.49 -8.13 18.51
C THR A 4 4.58 -7.30 17.82
N LYS A 5 4.75 -7.45 16.50
CA LYS A 5 5.89 -6.94 15.70
C LYS A 5 7.26 -7.47 16.18
N GLY A 6 7.28 -8.39 17.15
CA GLY A 6 8.47 -9.08 17.65
C GLY A 6 8.99 -10.16 16.71
N GLU A 7 10.15 -10.72 17.06
CA GLU A 7 10.73 -11.86 16.36
C GLU A 7 9.91 -13.14 16.60
N MET A 8 10.05 -14.09 15.70
CA MET A 8 9.39 -15.39 15.82
C MET A 8 10.42 -16.48 15.69
N SER A 9 10.23 -17.57 16.44
CA SER A 9 11.06 -18.77 16.38
C SER A 9 10.24 -19.95 15.88
N ILE A 10 10.92 -20.90 15.21
CA ILE A 10 10.28 -22.11 14.68
C ILE A 10 10.29 -23.18 15.76
N TYR A 11 9.15 -23.82 15.97
CA TYR A 11 8.95 -24.91 16.90
C TYR A 11 8.20 -26.08 16.25
N GLY A 12 8.28 -27.25 16.88
CA GLY A 12 7.51 -28.42 16.50
C GLY A 12 8.32 -29.58 15.92
N SER A 13 7.63 -30.53 15.33
CA SER A 13 8.20 -31.72 14.69
C SER A 13 7.74 -31.79 13.23
N LYS A 14 8.28 -32.74 12.43
CA LYS A 14 7.99 -32.89 11.00
C LYS A 14 6.48 -32.78 10.62
N ASN A 15 5.59 -33.17 11.52
CA ASN A 15 4.15 -33.20 11.23
C ASN A 15 3.36 -32.02 11.82
N LYS A 16 3.99 -31.13 12.58
CA LYS A 16 3.32 -29.97 13.19
C LYS A 16 4.32 -28.86 13.48
N LEU A 17 4.67 -28.11 12.45
CA LEU A 17 5.54 -26.94 12.55
C LEU A 17 4.72 -25.68 12.80
N TYR A 18 5.24 -24.76 13.60
CA TYR A 18 4.67 -23.43 13.79
C TYR A 18 5.75 -22.42 14.14
N LEU A 19 5.47 -21.15 13.79
CA LEU A 19 6.19 -20.01 14.32
C LEU A 19 5.54 -19.57 15.62
N GLN A 20 6.33 -19.13 16.59
CA GLN A 20 5.84 -18.58 17.84
C GLN A 20 6.57 -17.28 18.15
N ASP A 21 5.80 -16.25 18.53
CA ASP A 21 6.32 -14.96 18.98
C ASP A 21 6.60 -14.92 20.50
N ASP A 22 7.05 -13.78 20.98
CA ASP A 22 7.38 -13.50 22.37
C ASP A 22 6.17 -13.56 23.33
N GLU A 23 4.95 -13.31 22.82
CA GLU A 23 3.70 -13.44 23.57
C GLU A 23 3.04 -14.83 23.46
N LYS A 24 3.78 -15.81 22.86
CA LYS A 24 3.34 -17.21 22.66
C LYS A 24 2.21 -17.39 21.64
N ASN A 25 1.93 -16.40 20.80
CA ASN A 25 1.03 -16.58 19.66
C ASN A 25 1.67 -17.57 18.67
N LYS A 26 0.86 -18.51 18.14
CA LYS A 26 1.30 -19.58 17.26
C LYS A 26 0.73 -19.39 15.86
N PHE A 27 1.59 -19.51 14.85
CA PHE A 27 1.25 -19.45 13.44
C PHE A 27 1.68 -20.75 12.79
N PHE A 28 0.72 -21.55 12.36
CA PHE A 28 0.98 -22.90 11.87
C PHE A 28 1.55 -22.89 10.46
N ILE A 29 2.39 -23.91 10.18
CA ILE A 29 2.97 -24.13 8.86
C ILE A 29 2.42 -25.45 8.34
N SER A 30 1.74 -25.42 7.21
CA SER A 30 1.22 -26.60 6.51
C SER A 30 1.56 -26.49 5.03
N ASP A 31 2.13 -27.57 4.47
CA ASP A 31 2.58 -27.61 3.08
C ASP A 31 3.47 -26.40 2.68
N ASP A 32 4.40 -26.03 3.56
CA ASP A 32 5.29 -24.87 3.44
C ASP A 32 4.56 -23.51 3.32
N ILE A 33 3.28 -23.46 3.64
CA ILE A 33 2.48 -22.24 3.73
C ILE A 33 2.37 -21.83 5.19
N ILE A 34 2.78 -20.60 5.51
CA ILE A 34 2.69 -20.05 6.86
C ILE A 34 1.35 -19.37 7.03
N ASP A 35 0.55 -19.80 7.99
CA ASP A 35 -0.76 -19.23 8.26
C ASP A 35 -0.69 -18.17 9.37
N PHE A 36 -0.71 -16.90 8.99
CA PHE A 36 -0.73 -15.75 9.90
C PHE A 36 -2.14 -15.24 10.20
N ARG A 37 -3.17 -15.91 9.68
CA ARG A 37 -4.56 -15.56 10.00
C ARG A 37 -4.83 -15.82 11.48
N ASN A 38 -5.65 -15.01 12.08
CA ASN A 38 -6.00 -15.11 13.49
C ASN A 38 -7.53 -14.99 13.69
N GLU A 39 -7.98 -15.24 14.90
CA GLU A 39 -9.41 -15.23 15.26
C GLU A 39 -10.05 -13.82 15.26
N TYR A 40 -9.23 -12.78 15.10
CA TYR A 40 -9.66 -11.38 15.16
C TYR A 40 -9.92 -10.73 13.79
N TYR A 41 -10.02 -11.54 12.73
CA TYR A 41 -10.38 -11.00 11.41
C TYR A 41 -11.80 -10.47 11.42
N SER A 42 -12.00 -9.32 10.76
CA SER A 42 -13.33 -8.77 10.56
C SER A 42 -14.22 -9.75 9.77
N GLN A 43 -15.52 -9.60 9.90
CA GLN A 43 -16.45 -10.41 9.13
C GLN A 43 -16.23 -10.24 7.62
N SER A 44 -15.95 -9.01 7.16
CA SER A 44 -15.65 -8.72 5.75
C SER A 44 -14.44 -9.49 5.22
N VAL A 45 -13.36 -9.58 5.99
CA VAL A 45 -12.15 -10.34 5.60
C VAL A 45 -12.47 -11.84 5.44
N ASN A 46 -13.28 -12.40 6.33
CA ASN A 46 -13.70 -13.80 6.24
C ASN A 46 -14.62 -14.05 5.03
N GLU A 47 -15.50 -13.12 4.71
CA GLU A 47 -16.40 -13.20 3.55
C GLU A 47 -15.58 -13.15 2.24
N VAL A 48 -14.62 -12.28 2.12
CA VAL A 48 -13.67 -12.20 0.99
C VAL A 48 -12.91 -13.51 0.83
N GLN A 49 -12.34 -14.05 1.91
CA GLN A 49 -11.67 -15.35 1.87
C GLN A 49 -12.57 -16.44 1.31
N GLN A 50 -13.77 -16.62 1.86
CA GLN A 50 -14.72 -17.65 1.42
C GLN A 50 -15.15 -17.45 -0.03
N PHE A 51 -15.31 -16.20 -0.47
CA PHE A 51 -15.66 -15.89 -1.85
C PHE A 51 -14.59 -16.42 -2.83
N TYR A 52 -13.31 -16.17 -2.55
CA TYR A 52 -12.21 -16.62 -3.41
C TYR A 52 -11.95 -18.11 -3.29
N ASP A 53 -12.06 -18.70 -2.10
CA ASP A 53 -11.93 -20.15 -1.92
C ASP A 53 -12.96 -20.92 -2.76
N ASN A 54 -14.22 -20.49 -2.72
CA ASN A 54 -15.32 -21.14 -3.45
C ASN A 54 -15.23 -20.97 -4.97
N ARG A 55 -14.54 -19.94 -5.46
CA ARG A 55 -14.43 -19.61 -6.90
C ARG A 55 -13.07 -19.89 -7.49
N SER A 56 -12.15 -20.41 -6.73
CA SER A 56 -10.76 -20.62 -7.15
C SER A 56 -10.64 -21.43 -8.46
N ASP A 57 -11.52 -22.42 -8.69
CA ASP A 57 -11.56 -23.23 -9.93
C ASP A 57 -11.99 -22.42 -11.15
N ALA A 58 -12.97 -21.53 -10.98
CA ALA A 58 -13.52 -20.73 -12.05
C ALA A 58 -12.66 -19.48 -12.34
N TYR A 59 -11.97 -18.98 -11.32
CA TYR A 59 -11.23 -17.72 -11.39
C TYR A 59 -10.21 -17.70 -12.54
N ASP A 60 -9.31 -18.67 -12.58
CA ASP A 60 -8.28 -18.77 -13.63
C ASP A 60 -8.86 -18.95 -15.04
N LYS A 61 -10.04 -19.55 -15.14
CA LYS A 61 -10.72 -19.78 -16.43
C LYS A 61 -11.34 -18.51 -17.00
N TYR A 62 -11.91 -17.66 -16.15
CA TYR A 62 -12.70 -16.52 -16.59
C TYR A 62 -11.96 -15.18 -16.53
N LEU A 63 -10.90 -15.07 -15.71
CA LEU A 63 -10.12 -13.83 -15.60
C LEU A 63 -9.59 -13.29 -16.93
N PRO A 64 -9.14 -14.12 -17.91
CA PRO A 64 -8.71 -13.62 -19.22
C PRO A 64 -9.79 -12.87 -19.99
N LEU A 65 -11.08 -13.11 -19.70
CA LEU A 65 -12.18 -12.40 -20.36
C LEU A 65 -12.14 -10.89 -20.11
N THR A 66 -11.65 -10.47 -18.95
CA THR A 66 -11.45 -9.04 -18.66
C THR A 66 -10.57 -8.36 -19.70
N PHE A 67 -9.45 -8.98 -20.05
CA PHE A 67 -8.53 -8.44 -21.07
C PHE A 67 -9.12 -8.53 -22.47
N LEU A 68 -9.76 -9.66 -22.80
CA LEU A 68 -10.40 -9.87 -24.10
C LEU A 68 -11.54 -8.88 -24.36
N THR A 69 -12.31 -8.50 -23.34
CA THR A 69 -13.37 -7.48 -23.44
C THR A 69 -12.84 -6.15 -23.96
N HIS A 70 -11.56 -5.86 -23.73
CA HIS A 70 -10.92 -4.60 -24.11
C HIS A 70 -9.88 -4.74 -25.23
N ASP A 71 -9.90 -5.85 -25.98
CA ASP A 71 -8.93 -6.16 -27.05
C ASP A 71 -7.47 -6.12 -26.57
N GLU A 72 -7.23 -6.43 -25.30
CA GLU A 72 -5.90 -6.45 -24.69
C GLU A 72 -5.35 -7.87 -24.55
N ASN A 73 -4.03 -7.99 -24.63
CA ASN A 73 -3.33 -9.23 -24.34
C ASN A 73 -2.93 -9.27 -22.86
N GLU A 74 -3.51 -10.21 -22.10
CA GLU A 74 -3.28 -10.34 -20.66
C GLU A 74 -1.78 -10.38 -20.30
N TYR A 75 -0.98 -11.18 -21.00
CA TYR A 75 0.45 -11.32 -20.73
C TYR A 75 1.20 -9.99 -20.90
N LYS A 76 0.90 -9.25 -21.97
CA LYS A 76 1.54 -7.94 -22.24
C LYS A 76 1.14 -6.91 -21.21
N SER A 77 -0.16 -6.82 -20.87
CA SER A 77 -0.66 -5.86 -19.90
C SER A 77 -0.09 -6.14 -18.50
N ARG A 78 -0.11 -7.40 -18.05
CA ARG A 78 0.51 -7.78 -16.75
C ARG A 78 2.02 -7.57 -16.75
N SER A 79 2.73 -7.92 -17.82
CA SER A 79 4.16 -7.63 -17.94
C SER A 79 4.45 -6.14 -17.80
N TYR A 80 3.65 -5.30 -18.45
CA TYR A 80 3.75 -3.84 -18.33
C TYR A 80 3.57 -3.36 -16.88
N PHE A 81 2.59 -3.90 -16.12
CA PHE A 81 2.38 -3.53 -14.72
C PHE A 81 3.60 -3.88 -13.87
N ILE A 82 4.14 -5.07 -14.07
CA ILE A 82 5.30 -5.57 -13.32
C ILE A 82 6.58 -4.81 -13.67
N ASP A 83 6.73 -4.32 -14.91
CA ASP A 83 7.89 -3.53 -15.32
C ASP A 83 8.01 -2.21 -14.52
N HIS A 84 6.90 -1.68 -13.98
CA HIS A 84 6.90 -0.52 -13.09
C HIS A 84 7.60 -0.78 -11.75
N LEU A 85 7.76 -2.04 -11.33
CA LEU A 85 8.53 -2.41 -10.14
C LEU A 85 10.03 -2.17 -10.31
N ASN A 86 10.53 -2.09 -11.56
CA ASN A 86 11.94 -1.88 -11.88
C ASN A 86 12.86 -2.90 -11.17
N LEU A 87 12.52 -4.19 -11.27
CA LEU A 87 13.17 -5.29 -10.57
C LEU A 87 14.60 -5.52 -11.05
N LYS A 88 15.48 -5.85 -10.11
CA LYS A 88 16.77 -6.49 -10.37
C LYS A 88 16.62 -8.00 -10.19
N LYS A 89 17.49 -8.79 -10.83
CA LYS A 89 17.45 -10.25 -10.74
C LYS A 89 17.52 -10.80 -9.31
N ASN A 90 18.16 -10.08 -8.40
CA ASN A 90 18.33 -10.42 -7.00
C ASN A 90 17.39 -9.65 -6.05
N SER A 91 16.34 -9.02 -6.55
CA SER A 91 15.38 -8.29 -5.71
C SER A 91 14.61 -9.20 -4.78
N ASN A 92 14.32 -8.69 -3.58
CA ASN A 92 13.31 -9.26 -2.69
C ASN A 92 11.97 -8.57 -2.95
N VAL A 93 10.98 -9.34 -3.40
CA VAL A 93 9.68 -8.81 -3.80
C VAL A 93 8.59 -9.38 -2.90
N LEU A 94 7.66 -8.55 -2.47
CA LEU A 94 6.42 -8.96 -1.81
C LEU A 94 5.25 -8.74 -2.78
N GLU A 95 4.49 -9.78 -3.03
CA GLU A 95 3.21 -9.71 -3.72
C GLU A 95 2.07 -9.95 -2.73
N ILE A 96 1.13 -9.01 -2.64
CA ILE A 96 -0.02 -9.04 -1.74
C ILE A 96 -1.28 -9.24 -2.58
N ALA A 97 -2.21 -10.07 -2.08
CA ALA A 97 -3.35 -10.59 -2.84
C ALA A 97 -2.88 -11.29 -4.12
N SER A 98 -1.91 -12.20 -3.97
CA SER A 98 -1.25 -12.89 -5.07
C SER A 98 -2.17 -13.84 -5.85
N GLY A 99 -3.35 -14.15 -5.29
CA GLY A 99 -4.34 -15.03 -5.90
C GLY A 99 -3.75 -16.35 -6.36
N SER A 100 -4.07 -16.77 -7.56
CA SER A 100 -3.57 -18.02 -8.16
C SER A 100 -2.15 -17.92 -8.76
N GLY A 101 -1.43 -16.80 -8.53
CA GLY A 101 -0.03 -16.63 -8.92
C GLY A 101 0.19 -16.23 -10.40
N ARG A 102 -0.74 -15.54 -11.03
CA ARG A 102 -0.59 -15.09 -12.43
C ARG A 102 0.49 -14.03 -12.60
N ASP A 103 0.46 -13.00 -11.74
CA ASP A 103 1.49 -11.97 -11.72
C ASP A 103 2.77 -12.49 -11.07
N SER A 104 2.63 -13.36 -10.06
CA SER A 104 3.75 -14.04 -9.41
C SER A 104 4.64 -14.79 -10.39
N GLU A 105 4.05 -15.44 -11.39
CA GLU A 105 4.80 -16.14 -12.43
C GLU A 105 5.69 -15.18 -13.23
N LEU A 106 5.15 -14.04 -13.63
CA LEU A 106 5.88 -13.00 -14.35
C LEU A 106 6.93 -12.30 -13.49
N ILE A 107 6.67 -12.12 -12.20
CA ILE A 107 7.65 -11.59 -11.25
C ILE A 107 8.80 -12.58 -11.08
N ALA A 108 8.48 -13.88 -10.87
CA ALA A 108 9.47 -14.94 -10.72
C ALA A 108 10.40 -15.05 -11.93
N ASP A 109 9.87 -14.90 -13.16
CA ASP A 109 10.67 -14.91 -14.40
C ASP A 109 11.66 -13.75 -14.52
N ARG A 110 11.46 -12.65 -13.77
CA ARG A 110 12.40 -11.52 -13.71
C ARG A 110 13.47 -11.68 -12.62
N LEU A 111 13.30 -12.64 -11.73
CA LEU A 111 14.23 -12.95 -10.65
C LEU A 111 15.14 -14.12 -11.04
N CYS A 112 16.26 -14.27 -10.33
CA CYS A 112 17.12 -15.45 -10.41
C CYS A 112 17.19 -16.15 -9.04
N ASN A 113 18.01 -17.19 -8.91
CA ASN A 113 18.20 -17.94 -7.66
C ASN A 113 18.67 -17.10 -6.45
N GLU A 114 19.19 -15.90 -6.68
CA GLU A 114 19.54 -14.93 -5.61
C GLU A 114 18.35 -14.04 -5.21
N GLY A 115 17.32 -13.93 -6.06
CA GLY A 115 16.09 -13.18 -5.78
C GLY A 115 15.12 -13.98 -4.94
N SER A 116 14.19 -13.29 -4.31
CA SER A 116 13.14 -13.90 -3.48
C SER A 116 11.80 -13.28 -3.75
N LEU A 117 10.77 -14.11 -3.90
CA LEU A 117 9.38 -13.70 -4.06
C LEU A 117 8.58 -14.21 -2.85
N PHE A 118 7.91 -13.29 -2.18
CA PHE A 118 7.04 -13.57 -1.04
C PHE A 118 5.60 -13.34 -1.47
N LEU A 119 4.80 -14.40 -1.46
CA LEU A 119 3.36 -14.34 -1.74
C LEU A 119 2.59 -14.25 -0.44
N TYR A 120 1.67 -13.32 -0.40
CA TYR A 120 0.81 -13.07 0.75
C TYR A 120 -0.64 -12.93 0.28
N ASP A 121 -1.50 -13.84 0.70
CA ASP A 121 -2.91 -13.87 0.30
C ASP A 121 -3.79 -14.24 1.49
N ILE A 122 -5.08 -14.00 1.40
CA ILE A 122 -6.04 -14.39 2.43
C ILE A 122 -6.61 -15.79 2.18
N SER A 123 -6.63 -16.24 0.92
CA SER A 123 -7.24 -17.49 0.47
C SER A 123 -6.23 -18.65 0.43
N PRO A 124 -6.43 -19.70 1.25
CA PRO A 124 -5.64 -20.93 1.17
C PRO A 124 -5.72 -21.61 -0.21
N GLU A 125 -6.89 -21.64 -0.83
CA GLU A 125 -7.08 -22.33 -2.10
C GLU A 125 -6.36 -21.61 -3.24
N MET A 126 -6.40 -20.26 -3.26
CA MET A 126 -5.60 -19.47 -4.20
C MET A 126 -4.10 -19.68 -4.00
N THR A 127 -3.63 -19.64 -2.74
CA THR A 127 -2.20 -19.85 -2.43
C THR A 127 -1.71 -21.23 -2.84
N LYS A 128 -2.50 -22.29 -2.67
CA LYS A 128 -2.16 -23.65 -3.16
C LYS A 128 -2.02 -23.68 -4.69
N ARG A 129 -2.89 -22.97 -5.42
CA ARG A 129 -2.81 -22.85 -6.88
C ARG A 129 -1.54 -22.13 -7.30
N ALA A 130 -1.23 -21.00 -6.65
CA ALA A 130 0.01 -20.27 -6.89
C ALA A 130 1.22 -21.17 -6.65
N LYS A 131 1.26 -21.92 -5.54
CA LYS A 131 2.35 -22.85 -5.23
C LYS A 131 2.53 -23.91 -6.32
N ASN A 132 1.45 -24.50 -6.83
CA ASN A 132 1.51 -25.49 -7.90
C ASN A 132 2.02 -24.87 -9.21
N LYS A 133 1.60 -23.64 -9.54
CA LYS A 133 2.02 -22.93 -10.76
C LYS A 133 3.51 -22.57 -10.73
N LEU A 134 4.03 -22.21 -9.56
CA LEU A 134 5.37 -21.66 -9.41
C LEU A 134 6.44 -22.70 -9.01
N LYS A 135 6.09 -23.98 -8.92
CA LYS A 135 6.97 -25.06 -8.40
C LYS A 135 8.30 -25.20 -9.17
N ASP A 136 8.33 -24.85 -10.44
CA ASP A 136 9.49 -25.02 -11.32
C ASP A 136 10.25 -23.69 -11.56
N LYS A 137 9.98 -22.62 -10.78
CA LYS A 137 10.69 -21.34 -10.90
C LYS A 137 12.01 -21.35 -10.14
N ASP A 138 13.03 -20.70 -10.67
CA ASP A 138 14.41 -20.72 -10.13
C ASP A 138 14.60 -19.87 -8.88
N CYS A 139 13.77 -18.80 -8.68
CA CYS A 139 13.89 -17.93 -7.52
C CYS A 139 13.34 -18.59 -6.23
N LYS A 140 13.77 -18.08 -5.07
CA LYS A 140 13.23 -18.51 -3.78
C LYS A 140 11.81 -17.98 -3.59
N ILE A 141 10.84 -18.86 -3.36
CA ILE A 141 9.45 -18.47 -3.18
C ILE A 141 8.97 -18.88 -1.78
N SER A 142 8.29 -17.94 -1.10
CA SER A 142 7.69 -18.17 0.22
C SER A 142 6.20 -17.86 0.13
N TYR A 143 5.38 -18.72 0.77
CA TYR A 143 3.92 -18.61 0.74
C TYR A 143 3.40 -18.36 2.14
N SER A 144 2.49 -17.39 2.28
CA SER A 144 1.87 -17.11 3.57
C SER A 144 0.46 -16.57 3.42
N LEU A 145 -0.35 -16.83 4.44
CA LEU A 145 -1.75 -16.41 4.53
C LEU A 145 -1.91 -15.31 5.56
N GLY A 146 -2.69 -14.29 5.24
CA GLY A 146 -2.98 -13.23 6.20
C GLY A 146 -3.64 -11.99 5.60
N ASP A 147 -3.93 -11.03 6.47
CA ASP A 147 -4.54 -9.74 6.12
C ASP A 147 -3.47 -8.71 5.74
N ALA A 148 -3.66 -8.06 4.58
CA ALA A 148 -2.78 -7.01 4.06
C ALA A 148 -2.59 -5.82 5.00
N SER A 149 -3.51 -5.60 5.94
CA SER A 149 -3.41 -4.53 6.93
C SER A 149 -2.46 -4.84 8.10
N ILE A 150 -1.94 -6.08 8.18
CA ILE A 150 -1.08 -6.54 9.29
C ILE A 150 0.00 -7.48 8.74
N LEU A 151 1.02 -6.93 8.08
CA LEU A 151 2.07 -7.73 7.46
C LEU A 151 3.08 -8.27 8.49
N PRO A 152 3.42 -9.59 8.45
CA PRO A 152 4.33 -10.23 9.39
C PRO A 152 5.82 -10.06 9.03
N PHE A 153 6.14 -9.01 8.31
CA PHE A 153 7.49 -8.75 7.80
C PHE A 153 8.17 -7.60 8.53
N LYS A 154 9.51 -7.64 8.60
CA LYS A 154 10.33 -6.55 9.16
C LYS A 154 10.22 -5.28 8.31
N ASN A 155 10.50 -4.13 8.93
CA ASN A 155 10.62 -2.86 8.21
C ASN A 155 11.75 -2.95 7.18
N ASN A 156 11.57 -2.28 6.04
CA ASN A 156 12.60 -2.15 5.00
C ASN A 156 13.16 -3.50 4.50
N MET A 157 12.32 -4.52 4.37
CA MET A 157 12.71 -5.86 3.96
C MET A 157 12.74 -6.01 2.42
N PHE A 158 11.78 -5.40 1.72
CA PHE A 158 11.55 -5.63 0.30
C PHE A 158 12.07 -4.50 -0.58
N ASP A 159 12.62 -4.85 -1.73
CA ASP A 159 13.03 -3.90 -2.77
C ASP A 159 11.82 -3.39 -3.56
N ALA A 160 10.78 -4.20 -3.66
CA ALA A 160 9.51 -3.86 -4.29
C ALA A 160 8.32 -4.56 -3.62
N VAL A 161 7.15 -3.90 -3.67
CA VAL A 161 5.86 -4.45 -3.22
C VAL A 161 4.83 -4.28 -4.34
N TYR A 162 4.08 -5.33 -4.60
CA TYR A 162 3.09 -5.40 -5.68
C TYR A 162 1.73 -5.88 -5.16
N SER A 163 0.66 -5.32 -5.70
CA SER A 163 -0.71 -5.83 -5.53
C SER A 163 -1.58 -5.37 -6.69
N PHE A 164 -2.25 -6.30 -7.38
CA PHE A 164 -3.14 -5.97 -8.48
C PHE A 164 -4.42 -6.82 -8.44
N GLY A 165 -5.58 -6.14 -8.49
CA GLY A 165 -6.90 -6.78 -8.45
C GLY A 165 -7.30 -7.30 -7.06
N GLY A 166 -6.82 -6.67 -5.98
CA GLY A 166 -7.18 -7.07 -4.62
C GLY A 166 -7.27 -5.90 -3.64
N LEU A 167 -6.84 -4.70 -4.06
CA LEU A 167 -6.79 -3.54 -3.16
C LEU A 167 -8.20 -3.09 -2.72
N GLY A 168 -9.19 -3.19 -3.61
CA GLY A 168 -10.59 -2.87 -3.35
C GLY A 168 -11.24 -3.77 -2.30
N GLU A 169 -10.73 -4.99 -2.15
CA GLU A 169 -11.22 -5.98 -1.18
C GLU A 169 -10.58 -5.82 0.21
N PHE A 170 -9.60 -4.93 0.38
CA PHE A 170 -8.96 -4.73 1.68
C PHE A 170 -9.87 -3.97 2.65
N ASP A 171 -10.11 -4.55 3.81
CA ASP A 171 -10.93 -3.95 4.87
C ASP A 171 -10.46 -2.54 5.27
N ASN A 172 -9.15 -2.29 5.20
CA ASN A 172 -8.55 -0.99 5.50
C ASN A 172 -7.40 -0.63 4.54
N ILE A 173 -7.76 -0.10 3.38
CA ILE A 173 -6.80 0.30 2.33
C ILE A 173 -5.70 1.22 2.87
N LYS A 174 -6.05 2.21 3.72
CA LYS A 174 -5.07 3.15 4.28
C LYS A 174 -4.02 2.45 5.15
N LYS A 175 -4.46 1.49 5.97
CA LYS A 175 -3.57 0.71 6.83
C LYS A 175 -2.70 -0.24 6.01
N SER A 176 -3.28 -0.89 5.00
CA SER A 176 -2.56 -1.79 4.10
C SER A 176 -1.48 -1.06 3.31
N LEU A 177 -1.77 0.12 2.73
CA LEU A 177 -0.76 0.94 2.05
C LEU A 177 0.35 1.41 3.00
N LYS A 178 0.04 1.73 4.27
CA LYS A 178 1.07 2.04 5.28
C LYS A 178 1.95 0.84 5.60
N GLU A 179 1.38 -0.36 5.72
CA GLU A 179 2.15 -1.59 5.91
C GLU A 179 3.04 -1.90 4.69
N MET A 180 2.53 -1.70 3.46
CA MET A 180 3.35 -1.83 2.24
C MET A 180 4.56 -0.90 2.28
N VAL A 181 4.35 0.37 2.65
CA VAL A 181 5.45 1.34 2.81
C VAL A 181 6.41 0.92 3.93
N ARG A 182 5.90 0.47 5.07
CA ARG A 182 6.73 0.03 6.21
C ARG A 182 7.67 -1.10 5.84
N VAL A 183 7.19 -2.09 5.09
CA VAL A 183 7.98 -3.28 4.73
C VAL A 183 8.87 -3.06 3.51
N CYS A 184 8.57 -2.06 2.68
CA CYS A 184 9.38 -1.68 1.53
C CYS A 184 10.56 -0.82 1.97
N LYS A 185 11.72 -1.01 1.36
CA LYS A 185 12.93 -0.19 1.60
C LYS A 185 12.72 1.24 1.13
N SER A 186 13.39 2.20 1.78
CA SER A 186 13.54 3.55 1.22
C SER A 186 14.19 3.48 -0.16
N GLY A 187 13.60 4.16 -1.15
CA GLY A 187 14.00 4.04 -2.56
C GLY A 187 13.37 2.84 -3.30
N GLY A 188 12.71 1.92 -2.59
CA GLY A 188 12.00 0.80 -3.20
C GLY A 188 10.72 1.24 -3.91
N LYS A 189 10.16 0.34 -4.71
CA LYS A 189 8.99 0.60 -5.55
C LYS A 189 7.74 -0.07 -4.97
N ILE A 190 6.63 0.64 -5.01
CA ILE A 190 5.30 0.07 -4.77
C ILE A 190 4.45 0.28 -6.03
N VAL A 191 3.80 -0.79 -6.46
CA VAL A 191 2.85 -0.78 -7.58
C VAL A 191 1.58 -1.43 -7.08
N VAL A 192 0.47 -0.70 -7.17
CA VAL A 192 -0.86 -1.21 -6.82
C VAL A 192 -1.86 -0.86 -7.91
N GLY A 193 -2.84 -1.72 -8.12
CA GLY A 193 -3.89 -1.47 -9.10
C GLY A 193 -5.14 -2.27 -8.80
N ASP A 194 -6.29 -1.75 -9.26
CA ASP A 194 -7.59 -2.39 -9.09
C ASP A 194 -8.63 -1.80 -10.04
N GLU A 195 -9.85 -2.29 -9.96
CA GLU A 195 -11.00 -1.78 -10.70
C GLU A 195 -11.29 -0.33 -10.33
N SER A 196 -11.42 0.51 -11.32
CA SER A 196 -12.05 1.84 -11.26
C SER A 196 -12.12 2.42 -12.66
N MET A 197 -13.20 3.09 -12.94
CA MET A 197 -13.39 3.83 -14.18
C MET A 197 -13.20 5.33 -13.94
N PRO A 198 -12.48 6.05 -14.83
CA PRO A 198 -12.31 7.49 -14.69
C PRO A 198 -13.65 8.21 -14.79
N VAL A 199 -13.78 9.29 -14.02
CA VAL A 199 -15.06 10.01 -13.86
C VAL A 199 -15.69 10.47 -15.18
N TRP A 200 -14.88 10.81 -16.20
CA TRP A 200 -15.39 11.24 -17.51
C TRP A 200 -16.01 10.11 -18.37
N LEU A 201 -15.85 8.86 -17.99
CA LEU A 201 -16.47 7.71 -18.64
C LEU A 201 -17.77 7.25 -17.96
N ARG A 202 -18.01 7.65 -16.70
CA ARG A 202 -19.09 7.11 -15.85
C ARG A 202 -20.49 7.36 -16.39
N ASP A 203 -20.70 8.42 -17.17
CA ASP A 203 -22.00 8.75 -17.77
C ASP A 203 -22.20 8.18 -19.19
N THR A 204 -21.26 7.36 -19.68
CA THR A 204 -21.29 6.80 -21.03
C THR A 204 -22.09 5.50 -21.13
N TYR A 205 -22.47 5.10 -22.35
CA TYR A 205 -23.02 3.78 -22.61
C TYR A 205 -22.05 2.65 -22.23
N PHE A 206 -20.76 2.86 -22.45
CA PHE A 206 -19.68 1.95 -22.02
C PHE A 206 -19.76 1.65 -20.52
N ALA A 207 -19.85 2.67 -19.70
CA ALA A 207 -19.98 2.53 -18.25
C ALA A 207 -21.25 1.76 -17.87
N LYS A 208 -22.40 2.13 -18.44
CA LYS A 208 -23.68 1.49 -18.15
C LYS A 208 -23.64 -0.04 -18.40
N VAL A 209 -23.01 -0.46 -19.49
CA VAL A 209 -22.91 -1.89 -19.84
C VAL A 209 -21.99 -2.62 -18.85
N LEU A 210 -20.81 -2.07 -18.55
CA LEU A 210 -19.82 -2.75 -17.72
C LEU A 210 -20.22 -2.80 -16.24
N THR A 211 -20.83 -1.75 -15.74
CA THR A 211 -21.23 -1.66 -14.32
C THR A 211 -22.43 -2.53 -13.95
N GLU A 212 -23.17 -3.07 -14.94
CA GLU A 212 -24.18 -4.11 -14.70
C GLU A 212 -23.56 -5.40 -14.19
N THR A 213 -22.32 -5.69 -14.58
CA THR A 213 -21.61 -6.91 -14.15
C THR A 213 -20.66 -6.67 -12.97
N ASN A 214 -20.05 -5.48 -12.88
CA ASN A 214 -19.13 -5.15 -11.81
C ASN A 214 -19.26 -3.67 -11.39
N LYS A 215 -19.86 -3.45 -10.22
CA LYS A 215 -20.04 -2.10 -9.65
C LYS A 215 -18.76 -1.48 -9.11
N GLN A 216 -17.70 -2.25 -8.87
CA GLN A 216 -16.41 -1.75 -8.42
C GLN A 216 -15.78 -0.77 -9.43
N PHE A 217 -16.14 -0.85 -10.71
CA PHE A 217 -15.73 0.14 -11.71
C PHE A 217 -16.16 1.58 -11.39
N LEU A 218 -17.14 1.79 -10.51
CA LEU A 218 -17.58 3.13 -10.08
C LEU A 218 -16.89 3.62 -8.80
N GLU A 219 -16.10 2.77 -8.15
CA GLU A 219 -15.36 3.17 -6.95
C GLU A 219 -14.28 4.21 -7.28
N ASP A 220 -14.03 5.09 -6.33
CA ASP A 220 -13.03 6.13 -6.49
C ASP A 220 -11.61 5.60 -6.25
N LEU A 221 -10.63 6.17 -6.95
CA LEU A 221 -9.23 5.86 -6.70
C LEU A 221 -8.85 6.17 -5.25
N PRO A 222 -8.06 5.30 -4.59
CA PRO A 222 -7.69 5.46 -3.19
C PRO A 222 -6.61 6.54 -2.95
N LEU A 223 -6.62 7.64 -3.71
CA LEU A 223 -5.58 8.69 -3.65
C LEU A 223 -5.46 9.31 -2.26
N LYS A 224 -6.57 9.49 -1.54
CA LYS A 224 -6.59 9.99 -0.16
C LYS A 224 -5.90 9.06 0.85
N ASN A 225 -5.68 7.81 0.46
CA ASN A 225 -5.05 6.79 1.31
C ASN A 225 -3.54 6.63 1.03
N ILE A 226 -3.02 7.28 -0.03
CA ILE A 226 -1.59 7.24 -0.37
C ILE A 226 -0.78 7.79 0.81
N PRO A 227 0.23 7.04 1.32
CA PRO A 227 1.04 7.47 2.45
C PRO A 227 1.91 8.70 2.12
N ILE A 228 2.21 9.50 3.16
CA ILE A 228 3.03 10.71 3.01
C ILE A 228 4.47 10.42 2.54
N GLU A 229 4.93 9.19 2.71
CA GLU A 229 6.21 8.68 2.23
C GLU A 229 6.25 8.44 0.72
N ALA A 230 5.12 8.48 0.02
CA ALA A 230 5.06 8.26 -1.42
C ALA A 230 5.75 9.41 -2.18
N ARG A 231 6.64 9.06 -3.11
CA ARG A 231 7.38 9.99 -3.99
C ARG A 231 7.19 9.59 -5.44
N LYS A 232 7.21 10.57 -6.34
CA LYS A 232 7.09 10.35 -7.79
C LYS A 232 5.87 9.49 -8.13
N VAL A 233 4.73 9.78 -7.49
CA VAL A 233 3.48 9.06 -7.70
C VAL A 233 3.03 9.21 -9.15
N ARG A 234 2.71 8.09 -9.79
CA ARG A 234 2.08 8.05 -11.12
C ARG A 234 0.75 7.33 -10.99
N VAL A 235 -0.22 7.79 -11.74
CA VAL A 235 -1.56 7.19 -11.85
C VAL A 235 -1.87 7.00 -13.32
N GLN A 236 -2.28 5.80 -13.68
CA GLN A 236 -2.65 5.46 -15.04
C GLN A 236 -3.95 4.68 -15.04
N TRP A 237 -4.76 4.82 -16.08
CA TRP A 237 -5.83 3.88 -16.38
C TRP A 237 -5.32 2.88 -17.40
N VAL A 238 -5.62 1.61 -17.15
CA VAL A 238 -5.18 0.46 -17.95
C VAL A 238 -6.39 -0.44 -18.22
N ILE A 239 -6.22 -1.46 -19.03
CA ILE A 239 -7.27 -2.42 -19.40
C ILE A 239 -8.54 -1.70 -19.87
N GLY A 240 -8.45 -1.06 -21.04
CA GLY A 240 -9.56 -0.31 -21.62
C GLY A 240 -10.06 0.89 -20.78
N GLY A 241 -9.34 1.26 -19.75
CA GLY A 241 -9.70 2.37 -18.85
C GLY A 241 -10.62 1.98 -17.69
N VAL A 242 -10.75 0.68 -17.38
CA VAL A 242 -11.59 0.18 -16.27
C VAL A 242 -10.80 -0.32 -15.07
N PHE A 243 -9.48 -0.27 -15.17
CA PHE A 243 -8.55 -0.49 -14.06
C PHE A 243 -7.62 0.72 -13.92
N TYR A 244 -7.15 0.97 -12.71
CA TYR A 244 -6.07 1.90 -12.45
C TYR A 244 -4.80 1.17 -12.06
N LEU A 245 -3.67 1.82 -12.33
CA LEU A 245 -2.36 1.44 -11.82
C LEU A 245 -1.76 2.66 -11.14
N ILE A 246 -1.39 2.53 -9.87
CA ILE A 246 -0.68 3.55 -9.10
C ILE A 246 0.70 3.00 -8.76
N ASP A 247 1.73 3.73 -9.11
CA ASP A 247 3.09 3.39 -8.71
C ASP A 247 3.80 4.58 -8.06
N PHE A 248 4.67 4.29 -7.10
CA PHE A 248 5.47 5.30 -6.44
C PHE A 248 6.77 4.73 -5.85
N VAL A 249 7.69 5.62 -5.50
CA VAL A 249 8.91 5.29 -4.78
C VAL A 249 8.71 5.60 -3.30
N VAL A 250 9.15 4.71 -2.42
CA VAL A 250 9.10 4.93 -0.98
C VAL A 250 10.18 5.94 -0.56
N GLY A 251 9.77 7.02 0.08
CA GLY A 251 10.65 8.00 0.70
C GLY A 251 10.63 7.91 2.23
N GLU A 252 11.24 8.87 2.88
CA GLU A 252 11.27 9.00 4.34
C GLU A 252 10.43 10.20 4.78
N GLY A 253 9.42 9.96 5.64
CA GLY A 253 8.55 10.99 6.19
C GLY A 253 7.97 11.96 5.16
N GLU A 254 7.83 13.22 5.51
CA GLU A 254 7.34 14.26 4.60
C GLU A 254 8.37 14.65 3.52
N PRO A 255 7.91 15.14 2.36
CA PRO A 255 8.81 15.70 1.36
C PRO A 255 9.65 16.84 1.92
N LYS A 256 10.97 16.80 1.68
CA LYS A 256 11.86 17.87 2.09
C LYS A 256 11.73 19.08 1.15
N ALA A 257 11.61 20.27 1.70
CA ALA A 257 11.63 21.52 0.96
C ALA A 257 12.47 22.57 1.72
N ASN A 258 13.11 23.45 0.98
CA ASN A 258 13.77 24.61 1.57
C ASN A 258 12.72 25.73 1.72
N TYR A 259 12.31 26.00 2.94
CA TYR A 259 11.33 27.05 3.25
C TYR A 259 11.97 28.42 3.55
N ASP A 260 13.30 28.47 3.63
CA ASP A 260 14.04 29.60 4.21
C ASP A 260 14.83 30.42 3.17
N PHE A 261 14.70 30.12 1.86
CA PHE A 261 15.29 30.98 0.84
C PHE A 261 14.49 32.28 0.69
N ASN A 262 15.18 33.39 0.43
CA ASN A 262 14.55 34.68 0.20
C ASN A 262 13.75 34.71 -1.08
N ILE A 263 12.48 35.11 -0.97
CA ILE A 263 11.60 35.27 -2.13
C ILE A 263 11.68 36.72 -2.60
N PRO A 264 12.10 36.99 -3.85
CA PRO A 264 12.14 38.35 -4.40
C PRO A 264 10.73 38.93 -4.54
N GLY A 265 10.61 40.26 -4.48
CA GLY A 265 9.40 41.02 -4.64
C GLY A 265 9.08 41.92 -3.44
N GLU A 266 8.03 42.78 -3.55
CA GLU A 266 7.69 43.78 -2.54
C GLU A 266 7.39 43.20 -1.17
N ARG A 267 6.75 42.01 -1.11
CA ARG A 267 6.47 41.33 0.17
C ARG A 267 7.72 40.75 0.83
N GLY A 268 8.74 40.36 0.03
CA GLY A 268 9.98 39.74 0.50
C GLY A 268 9.76 38.52 1.41
N GLY A 269 10.74 38.25 2.28
CA GLY A 269 10.69 37.16 3.25
C GLY A 269 10.90 35.78 2.64
N THR A 270 10.55 34.73 3.37
CA THR A 270 10.66 33.31 2.99
C THR A 270 9.30 32.64 3.05
N LEU A 271 9.15 31.43 2.51
CA LEU A 271 7.90 30.65 2.65
C LEU A 271 7.53 30.48 4.11
N ARG A 272 8.51 30.15 4.97
CA ARG A 272 8.32 30.00 6.41
C ARG A 272 7.80 31.28 7.05
N THR A 273 8.45 32.42 6.81
CA THR A 273 8.02 33.71 7.41
C THR A 273 6.68 34.20 6.88
N ARG A 274 6.30 33.80 5.67
CA ARG A 274 4.97 34.11 5.11
C ARG A 274 3.87 33.29 5.74
N TYR A 275 4.14 32.04 6.11
CA TYR A 275 3.20 31.15 6.77
C TYR A 275 3.15 31.40 8.29
N GLU A 276 4.28 31.32 8.97
CA GLU A 276 4.36 31.46 10.44
C GLU A 276 4.17 32.90 10.91
N GLY A 277 4.41 33.89 10.04
CA GLY A 277 4.45 35.31 10.38
C GLY A 277 5.81 35.73 10.99
N LYS A 278 5.93 37.01 11.33
CA LYS A 278 7.07 37.58 12.03
C LYS A 278 6.59 38.16 13.34
N LEU A 279 7.25 37.83 14.42
CA LEU A 279 7.07 38.46 15.73
C LEU A 279 8.32 39.32 16.02
N GLU A 280 8.12 40.63 16.00
CA GLU A 280 9.15 41.62 16.27
C GLU A 280 8.75 42.49 17.50
N GLY A 281 9.67 43.21 18.09
CA GLY A 281 9.38 44.06 19.22
C GLY A 281 9.26 43.36 20.56
N VAL A 282 9.59 42.06 20.63
CA VAL A 282 9.60 41.27 21.85
C VAL A 282 10.99 40.64 22.08
N SER A 283 11.27 40.23 23.32
CA SER A 283 12.54 39.57 23.66
C SER A 283 12.70 38.23 22.90
N PRO A 284 13.93 37.76 22.64
CA PRO A 284 14.18 36.47 22.01
C PRO A 284 13.50 35.30 22.71
N SER A 285 13.50 35.32 24.08
CA SER A 285 12.82 34.29 24.90
C SER A 285 11.31 34.29 24.71
N THR A 286 10.68 35.45 24.63
CA THR A 286 9.24 35.59 24.34
C THR A 286 8.93 35.08 22.92
N LYS A 287 9.77 35.44 21.95
CA LYS A 287 9.63 34.96 20.57
C LYS A 287 9.65 33.44 20.48
N GLU A 288 10.62 32.80 21.13
CA GLU A 288 10.75 31.36 21.19
C GLU A 288 9.56 30.68 21.86
N MET A 289 9.07 31.27 22.96
CA MET A 289 7.89 30.78 23.68
C MET A 289 6.63 30.83 22.79
N VAL A 290 6.41 31.93 22.07
CA VAL A 290 5.27 32.08 21.13
C VAL A 290 5.36 31.04 20.01
N LEU A 291 6.52 30.91 19.37
CA LEU A 291 6.74 29.91 18.31
C LEU A 291 6.43 28.48 18.79
N ARG A 292 6.89 28.11 19.98
CA ARG A 292 6.59 26.80 20.58
C ARG A 292 5.09 26.61 20.84
N LYS A 293 4.41 27.62 21.36
CA LYS A 293 2.98 27.55 21.69
C LYS A 293 2.13 27.45 20.43
N ALA A 294 2.39 28.28 19.42
CA ALA A 294 1.70 28.25 18.15
C ALA A 294 1.83 26.86 17.47
N ARG A 295 3.06 26.31 17.38
CA ARG A 295 3.31 24.97 16.85
C ARG A 295 2.59 23.86 17.61
N LYS A 296 2.56 23.94 18.95
CA LYS A 296 1.84 22.96 19.78
C LYS A 296 0.33 22.95 19.50
N GLU A 297 -0.22 24.10 19.11
CA GLU A 297 -1.64 24.26 18.77
C GLU A 297 -1.92 24.06 17.27
N GLY A 298 -0.90 23.75 16.46
CA GLY A 298 -1.04 23.58 15.00
C GLY A 298 -1.36 24.88 14.26
N LEU A 299 -1.05 26.04 14.85
CA LEU A 299 -1.35 27.37 14.31
C LEU A 299 -0.07 28.06 13.80
N SER A 300 -0.21 28.93 12.79
CA SER A 300 0.82 29.91 12.48
C SER A 300 0.98 30.91 13.61
N VAL A 301 2.12 31.61 13.66
CA VAL A 301 2.32 32.70 14.66
C VAL A 301 1.26 33.79 14.53
N HIS A 302 0.86 34.10 13.30
CA HIS A 302 -0.20 35.05 13.01
C HIS A 302 -1.54 34.64 13.62
N GLU A 303 -2.02 33.45 13.31
CA GLU A 303 -3.29 32.93 13.83
C GLU A 303 -3.28 32.78 15.35
N TRP A 304 -2.16 32.35 15.93
CA TRP A 304 -2.00 32.23 17.37
C TRP A 304 -2.03 33.59 18.09
N LEU A 305 -1.33 34.60 17.55
CA LEU A 305 -1.33 35.97 18.08
C LEU A 305 -2.73 36.59 18.01
N GLU A 306 -3.40 36.44 16.89
CA GLU A 306 -4.77 36.94 16.72
C GLU A 306 -5.73 36.30 17.72
N LYS A 307 -5.64 34.97 17.92
CA LYS A 307 -6.40 34.26 18.92
C LYS A 307 -6.13 34.77 20.34
N VAL A 308 -4.86 34.95 20.69
CA VAL A 308 -4.47 35.43 22.05
C VAL A 308 -4.92 36.86 22.29
N ILE A 309 -4.69 37.77 21.33
CA ILE A 309 -5.08 39.16 21.43
C ILE A 309 -6.60 39.29 21.54
N ASN A 310 -7.35 38.62 20.69
CA ASN A 310 -8.82 38.61 20.72
C ASN A 310 -9.37 38.09 22.06
N ASN A 311 -8.79 37.02 22.60
CA ASN A 311 -9.17 36.48 23.91
C ASN A 311 -8.84 37.47 25.04
N TYR A 312 -7.69 38.12 24.97
CA TYR A 312 -7.28 39.11 25.98
C TYR A 312 -8.18 40.36 26.00
N VAL A 313 -8.49 40.86 24.79
CA VAL A 313 -9.39 42.04 24.62
C VAL A 313 -10.81 41.71 25.09
N LYS A 314 -11.37 40.56 24.71
CA LYS A 314 -12.72 40.13 25.11
C LYS A 314 -12.86 39.90 26.64
N ASN A 315 -11.80 39.47 27.32
CA ASN A 315 -11.83 39.21 28.76
C ASN A 315 -11.62 40.46 29.60
N LYS A 316 -11.32 41.61 28.99
CA LYS A 316 -11.14 42.91 29.67
C LYS A 316 -12.21 43.94 29.32
N SER A 317 -13.09 43.66 28.41
CA SER A 317 -14.31 44.43 28.15
C SER A 317 -15.51 43.77 28.84
#